data_6168f644d5257a37caf1e4d21cd89473
#
_entry.id   6168f644d5257a37caf1e4d21cd89473
#
_cell.length_a   1.000
_cell.length_b   1.000
_cell.length_c   1.000
_cell.angle_alpha   90.00
_cell.angle_beta   90.00
_cell.angle_gamma   90.00
#
_symmetry.space_group_name_H-M   'P 1'
#
loop_
_entity.id
_entity.type
_entity.pdbx_description
1 polymer ?
#
loop_
_entity_poly.entity_id
_entity_poly.type
_entity_poly.pdbx_seq_one_letter_code
_entity_poly.pdbx_strand_id
1 'polypeptide(L)'
;MSFTIYDLIHQKIFPDTKLVAGHMGCHHEIRWVNLVEILDAPDSIQPEELLFTTGFVFQNEEKFQHLIPLLASHRVSGMVIQLGYYLDSVPAYMISRANDLYFPILTIPKNITFSEVLHTMMQILFSDTHTGWSDSDL
;
A
#
# COMPACT_ATOMS: atom_id res chain seq x y z
N MET A 1 15.56 -4.86 -11.16
CA MET A 1 14.16 -5.11 -11.53
C MET A 1 13.24 -4.43 -10.55
N SER A 2 12.20 -3.83 -11.05
CA SER A 2 11.26 -3.14 -10.18
C SER A 2 10.10 -4.07 -9.83
N PHE A 3 9.58 -3.89 -8.63
CA PHE A 3 8.41 -4.60 -8.16
C PHE A 3 7.26 -3.60 -8.10
N THR A 4 6.12 -3.93 -8.70
CA THR A 4 5.02 -2.99 -8.86
C THR A 4 3.76 -3.47 -8.13
N ILE A 5 2.75 -2.60 -8.08
CA ILE A 5 1.42 -2.97 -7.59
C ILE A 5 0.88 -4.15 -8.41
N TYR A 6 1.08 -4.11 -9.72
CA TYR A 6 0.66 -5.20 -10.61
C TYR A 6 1.29 -6.53 -10.17
N ASP A 7 2.59 -6.52 -9.88
CA ASP A 7 3.28 -7.73 -9.45
C ASP A 7 2.73 -8.24 -8.12
N LEU A 8 2.43 -7.35 -7.19
CA LEU A 8 1.88 -7.72 -5.90
C LEU A 8 0.58 -8.50 -6.06
N ILE A 9 -0.26 -8.07 -6.97
CA ILE A 9 -1.56 -8.69 -7.21
C ILE A 9 -1.41 -9.98 -8.02
N HIS A 10 -0.67 -9.91 -9.11
CA HIS A 10 -0.53 -11.04 -10.03
C HIS A 10 0.22 -12.23 -9.45
N GLN A 11 1.20 -11.96 -8.61
CA GLN A 11 1.95 -13.02 -7.96
C GLN A 11 1.26 -13.55 -6.72
N LYS A 12 0.10 -12.97 -6.38
CA LYS A 12 -0.72 -13.41 -5.25
C LYS A 12 0.10 -13.51 -3.96
N ILE A 13 0.83 -12.45 -3.69
CA ILE A 13 1.74 -12.40 -2.55
C ILE A 13 1.00 -12.61 -1.22
N PHE A 14 -0.17 -11.98 -1.08
CA PHE A 14 -1.03 -12.17 0.09
C PHE A 14 -2.36 -12.73 -0.37
N PRO A 15 -2.87 -13.80 0.30
CA PRO A 15 -4.17 -14.37 -0.06
C PRO A 15 -5.29 -13.34 0.06
N ASP A 16 -6.25 -13.42 -0.84
CA ASP A 16 -7.47 -12.60 -0.80
C ASP A 16 -7.22 -11.10 -0.86
N THR A 17 -6.10 -10.70 -1.45
CA THR A 17 -5.83 -9.30 -1.76
C THR A 17 -6.71 -8.87 -2.92
N LYS A 18 -7.37 -7.72 -2.77
CA LYS A 18 -8.23 -7.18 -3.83
C LYS A 18 -7.83 -5.76 -4.15
N LEU A 19 -7.76 -5.46 -5.44
CA LEU A 19 -7.57 -4.09 -5.91
C LEU A 19 -8.96 -3.48 -6.08
N VAL A 20 -9.28 -2.47 -5.26
CA VAL A 20 -10.62 -1.90 -5.24
C VAL A 20 -10.70 -0.53 -5.89
N ALA A 21 -9.58 0.13 -6.11
CA ALA A 21 -9.56 1.45 -6.74
C ALA A 21 -8.19 1.73 -7.34
N GLY A 22 -8.13 2.71 -8.24
CA GLY A 22 -6.87 3.17 -8.78
C GLY A 22 -6.19 2.21 -9.72
N HIS A 23 -6.96 1.43 -10.47
CA HIS A 23 -6.42 0.38 -11.36
C HIS A 23 -5.40 0.93 -12.35
N MET A 24 -5.54 2.16 -12.79
CA MET A 24 -4.63 2.77 -13.75
C MET A 24 -3.25 3.07 -13.15
N GLY A 25 -3.11 2.96 -11.83
CA GLY A 25 -1.83 3.14 -11.16
C GLY A 25 -1.09 1.85 -10.85
N CYS A 26 -1.50 0.72 -11.41
CA CYS A 26 -0.87 -0.57 -11.11
C CYS A 26 0.60 -0.65 -11.54
N HIS A 27 1.05 0.24 -12.41
CA HIS A 27 2.44 0.29 -12.84
C HIS A 27 3.36 0.95 -11.80
N HIS A 28 2.80 1.55 -10.76
CA HIS A 28 3.61 2.21 -9.73
C HIS A 28 4.56 1.22 -9.08
N GLU A 29 5.82 1.62 -8.97
CA GLU A 29 6.85 0.79 -8.33
C GLU A 29 6.72 0.87 -6.81
N ILE A 30 7.05 -0.23 -6.16
CA ILE A 30 7.09 -0.32 -4.70
C ILE A 30 8.55 -0.52 -4.32
N ARG A 31 9.15 0.46 -3.64
CA ARG A 31 10.52 0.35 -3.17
C ARG A 31 10.61 0.10 -1.68
N TRP A 32 9.56 0.43 -0.96
CA TRP A 32 9.53 0.26 0.49
C TRP A 32 8.10 0.07 0.95
N VAL A 33 7.95 -0.41 2.17
CA VAL A 33 6.64 -0.51 2.82
C VAL A 33 6.67 0.26 4.13
N ASN A 34 5.54 0.83 4.49
CA ASN A 34 5.39 1.58 5.71
C ASN A 34 4.05 1.23 6.34
N LEU A 35 4.08 0.89 7.62
CA LEU A 35 2.86 0.60 8.37
C LEU A 35 2.43 1.87 9.07
N VAL A 36 1.31 2.44 8.66
CA VAL A 36 0.86 3.74 9.18
C VAL A 36 -0.56 3.66 9.68
N GLU A 37 -0.81 4.21 10.85
CA GLU A 37 -2.14 4.32 11.41
C GLU A 37 -2.56 5.78 11.57
N ILE A 38 -1.59 6.65 11.80
CA ILE A 38 -1.84 8.09 11.96
C ILE A 38 -0.99 8.82 10.93
N LEU A 39 -1.64 9.61 10.10
CA LEU A 39 -0.96 10.34 9.03
C LEU A 39 -0.88 11.82 9.35
N ASP A 40 -0.32 12.14 10.53
CA ASP A 40 -0.15 13.51 10.99
C ASP A 40 1.04 14.21 10.37
N ALA A 41 2.01 13.44 9.88
CA ALA A 41 3.25 13.99 9.35
C ALA A 41 3.50 13.43 7.96
N PRO A 42 2.74 13.86 6.95
CA PRO A 42 2.90 13.33 5.59
C PRO A 42 4.29 13.57 5.00
N ASP A 43 5.02 14.55 5.52
CA ASP A 43 6.38 14.82 5.04
C ASP A 43 7.35 13.69 5.30
N SER A 44 7.03 12.79 6.23
CA SER A 44 7.88 11.63 6.51
C SER A 44 7.66 10.50 5.50
N ILE A 45 6.64 10.60 4.68
CA ILE A 45 6.31 9.57 3.69
C ILE A 45 7.11 9.82 2.42
N GLN A 46 7.79 8.79 1.96
CA GLN A 46 8.65 8.88 0.79
C GLN A 46 7.96 8.41 -0.47
N PRO A 47 8.40 8.89 -1.63
CA PRO A 47 7.90 8.37 -2.90
C PRO A 47 8.13 6.86 -3.00
N GLU A 48 7.23 6.19 -3.68
CA GLU A 48 7.32 4.77 -3.96
C GLU A 48 7.21 3.87 -2.72
N GLU A 49 6.66 4.41 -1.65
CA GLU A 49 6.27 3.59 -0.50
C GLU A 49 4.89 2.99 -0.74
N LEU A 50 4.73 1.74 -0.33
CA LEU A 50 3.40 1.12 -0.22
C LEU A 50 2.99 1.23 1.24
N LEU A 51 1.85 1.86 1.48
CA LEU A 51 1.35 2.06 2.84
C LEU A 51 0.41 0.93 3.22
N PHE A 52 0.55 0.45 4.46
CA PHE A 52 -0.38 -0.52 5.04
C PHE A 52 -1.02 0.11 6.26
N THR A 53 -2.35 -0.01 6.36
CA THR A 53 -3.10 0.57 7.47
C THR A 53 -4.31 -0.29 7.80
N THR A 54 -4.80 -0.21 9.04
CA THR A 54 -6.07 -0.80 9.42
C THR A 54 -7.26 0.08 9.07
N GLY A 55 -7.00 1.29 8.60
CA GLY A 55 -8.05 2.20 8.14
C GLY A 55 -8.67 3.07 9.20
N PHE A 56 -8.08 3.11 10.39
CA PHE A 56 -8.61 3.90 11.51
C PHE A 56 -8.93 5.34 11.11
N VAL A 57 -7.98 6.01 10.43
CA VAL A 57 -8.14 7.42 10.07
C VAL A 57 -9.28 7.66 9.07
N PHE A 58 -9.65 6.65 8.30
CA PHE A 58 -10.64 6.83 7.23
C PHE A 58 -12.08 6.70 7.70
N GLN A 59 -12.31 6.52 8.98
CA GLN A 59 -13.65 6.52 9.53
C GLN A 59 -14.27 7.92 9.49
N ASN A 60 -13.45 8.97 9.41
CA ASN A 60 -13.91 10.35 9.39
C ASN A 60 -13.62 10.97 8.02
N GLU A 61 -14.62 10.91 7.13
CA GLU A 61 -14.49 11.46 5.79
C GLU A 61 -14.20 12.96 5.80
N GLU A 62 -14.90 13.70 6.63
CA GLU A 62 -14.76 15.15 6.67
C GLU A 62 -13.34 15.58 7.00
N LYS A 63 -12.72 14.89 7.94
CA LYS A 63 -11.37 15.23 8.38
C LYS A 63 -10.30 14.79 7.40
N PHE A 64 -10.50 13.63 6.75
CA PHE A 64 -9.45 13.00 5.96
C PHE A 64 -9.74 12.93 4.47
N GLN A 65 -10.72 13.70 3.99
CA GLN A 65 -11.10 13.68 2.59
C GLN A 65 -9.97 14.11 1.64
N HIS A 66 -8.99 14.83 2.14
CA HIS A 66 -7.86 15.30 1.31
C HIS A 66 -6.64 14.39 1.38
N LEU A 67 -6.73 13.31 2.13
CA LEU A 67 -5.56 12.46 2.36
C LEU A 67 -5.09 11.74 1.09
N ILE A 68 -6.02 11.19 0.31
CA ILE A 68 -5.66 10.49 -0.92
C ILE A 68 -4.97 11.43 -1.92
N PRO A 69 -5.49 12.64 -2.19
CA PRO A 69 -4.77 13.59 -3.04
C PRO A 69 -3.38 13.93 -2.51
N LEU A 70 -3.24 14.07 -1.20
CA LEU A 70 -1.95 14.36 -0.59
C LEU A 70 -0.95 13.23 -0.81
N LEU A 71 -1.37 12.00 -0.57
CA LEU A 71 -0.52 10.83 -0.78
C LEU A 71 -0.13 10.69 -2.25
N ALA A 72 -1.06 10.90 -3.15
CA ALA A 72 -0.79 10.86 -4.58
C ALA A 72 0.24 11.93 -4.98
N SER A 73 0.14 13.13 -4.40
CA SER A 73 1.09 14.20 -4.70
C SER A 73 2.51 13.88 -4.22
N HIS A 74 2.64 13.06 -3.19
CA HIS A 74 3.93 12.59 -2.70
C HIS A 74 4.44 11.37 -3.46
N ARG A 75 3.73 10.94 -4.48
CA ARG A 75 4.08 9.79 -5.32
C ARG A 75 4.18 8.49 -4.54
N VAL A 76 3.33 8.34 -3.54
CA VAL A 76 3.15 7.08 -2.82
C VAL A 76 2.64 6.05 -3.82
N SER A 77 3.15 4.83 -3.74
CA SER A 77 2.79 3.78 -4.72
C SER A 77 1.34 3.35 -4.64
N GLY A 78 0.81 3.29 -3.43
CA GLY A 78 -0.56 2.89 -3.18
C GLY A 78 -0.75 2.61 -1.71
N MET A 79 -1.95 2.13 -1.37
CA MET A 79 -2.31 1.86 0.01
C MET A 79 -3.02 0.53 0.11
N VAL A 80 -2.63 -0.26 1.10
CA VAL A 80 -3.30 -1.52 1.43
C VAL A 80 -4.04 -1.31 2.74
N ILE A 81 -5.35 -1.55 2.73
CA ILE A 81 -6.20 -1.40 3.91
C ILE A 81 -6.60 -2.78 4.40
N GLN A 82 -6.31 -3.06 5.66
CA GLN A 82 -6.76 -4.30 6.29
C GLN A 82 -8.18 -4.11 6.79
N LEU A 83 -9.11 -4.82 6.18
CA LEU A 83 -10.52 -4.75 6.56
C LEU A 83 -10.79 -5.59 7.80
N GLY A 84 -11.84 -5.24 8.52
CA GLY A 84 -12.31 -6.00 9.66
C GLY A 84 -11.98 -5.40 11.02
N TYR A 85 -11.09 -4.41 11.08
CA TYR A 85 -10.79 -3.71 12.34
C TYR A 85 -11.64 -2.46 12.51
N TYR A 86 -11.61 -1.57 11.54
CA TYR A 86 -12.34 -0.31 11.59
C TYR A 86 -13.26 -0.12 10.40
N LEU A 87 -12.95 -0.74 9.28
CA LEU A 87 -13.72 -0.63 8.06
C LEU A 87 -14.11 -2.03 7.60
N ASP A 88 -15.36 -2.20 7.20
CA ASP A 88 -15.82 -3.45 6.57
C ASP A 88 -15.62 -3.38 5.06
N SER A 89 -15.54 -2.17 4.52
CA SER A 89 -15.26 -1.94 3.12
C SER A 89 -14.64 -0.56 2.97
N VAL A 90 -14.00 -0.31 1.83
CA VAL A 90 -13.38 0.99 1.57
C VAL A 90 -14.48 2.00 1.28
N PRO A 91 -14.48 3.17 1.95
CA PRO A 91 -15.50 4.19 1.72
C PRO A 91 -15.54 4.66 0.27
N ALA A 92 -16.75 4.93 -0.21
CA ALA A 92 -16.96 5.34 -1.60
C ALA A 92 -16.17 6.61 -1.97
N TYR A 93 -16.02 7.55 -1.05
CA TYR A 93 -15.28 8.77 -1.34
C TYR A 93 -13.81 8.49 -1.64
N MET A 94 -13.23 7.51 -0.97
CA MET A 94 -11.83 7.11 -1.20
C MET A 94 -11.68 6.45 -2.56
N ILE A 95 -12.60 5.57 -2.90
CA ILE A 95 -12.58 4.87 -4.18
C ILE A 95 -12.64 5.89 -5.33
N SER A 96 -13.57 6.83 -5.23
CA SER A 96 -13.75 7.86 -6.25
C SER A 96 -12.48 8.70 -6.42
N ARG A 97 -11.90 9.17 -5.32
CA ARG A 97 -10.68 9.97 -5.37
C ARG A 97 -9.50 9.18 -5.91
N ALA A 98 -9.36 7.94 -5.47
CA ALA A 98 -8.26 7.09 -5.89
C ALA A 98 -8.34 6.80 -7.39
N ASN A 99 -9.55 6.57 -7.91
CA ASN A 99 -9.73 6.35 -9.33
C ASN A 99 -9.35 7.59 -10.14
N ASP A 100 -9.73 8.76 -9.67
CA ASP A 100 -9.43 10.02 -10.35
C ASP A 100 -7.92 10.28 -10.39
N LEU A 101 -7.19 9.84 -9.39
CA LEU A 101 -5.77 10.15 -9.23
C LEU A 101 -4.86 8.97 -9.58
N TYR A 102 -5.41 7.87 -10.07
CA TYR A 102 -4.66 6.65 -10.41
C TYR A 102 -3.87 6.16 -9.20
N PHE A 103 -4.48 6.24 -8.02
CA PHE A 103 -3.86 5.85 -6.75
C PHE A 103 -4.41 4.49 -6.32
N PRO A 104 -3.63 3.41 -6.44
CA PRO A 104 -4.12 2.08 -6.10
C PRO A 104 -4.51 1.95 -4.62
N ILE A 105 -5.70 1.43 -4.38
CA ILE A 105 -6.14 1.01 -3.07
C ILE A 105 -6.46 -0.47 -3.12
N LEU A 106 -5.81 -1.22 -2.24
CA LEU A 106 -5.99 -2.64 -2.12
C LEU A 106 -6.55 -2.96 -0.75
N THR A 107 -7.18 -4.12 -0.62
CA THR A 107 -7.65 -4.61 0.67
C THR A 107 -7.08 -5.97 0.96
N ILE A 108 -6.84 -6.26 2.23
CA ILE A 108 -6.46 -7.57 2.71
C ILE A 108 -7.38 -7.95 3.88
N PRO A 109 -7.59 -9.26 4.10
CA PRO A 109 -8.46 -9.68 5.19
C PRO A 109 -7.79 -9.57 6.56
N LYS A 110 -8.60 -9.66 7.60
CA LYS A 110 -8.18 -9.48 8.99
C LYS A 110 -7.16 -10.51 9.46
N ASN A 111 -7.17 -11.71 8.89
CA ASN A 111 -6.34 -12.81 9.37
C ASN A 111 -4.87 -12.71 8.98
N ILE A 112 -4.49 -11.73 8.15
CA ILE A 112 -3.10 -11.51 7.80
C ILE A 112 -2.50 -10.51 8.80
N THR A 113 -1.40 -10.87 9.45
CA THR A 113 -0.77 -9.98 10.43
C THR A 113 0.16 -9.00 9.75
N PHE A 114 0.35 -7.85 10.36
CA PHE A 114 1.33 -6.87 9.84
C PHE A 114 2.75 -7.44 9.87
N SER A 115 3.03 -8.31 10.83
CA SER A 115 4.33 -8.98 10.88
C SER A 115 4.56 -9.82 9.63
N GLU A 116 3.56 -10.58 9.20
CA GLU A 116 3.64 -11.36 7.97
C GLU A 116 3.83 -10.46 6.75
N VAL A 117 3.06 -9.37 6.69
CA VAL A 117 3.15 -8.41 5.61
C VAL A 117 4.57 -7.86 5.51
N LEU A 118 5.09 -7.36 6.63
CA LEU A 118 6.40 -6.74 6.66
C LEU A 118 7.49 -7.72 6.28
N HIS A 119 7.46 -8.92 6.87
CA HIS A 119 8.44 -9.95 6.58
C HIS A 119 8.45 -10.34 5.10
N THR A 120 7.26 -10.57 4.54
CA THR A 120 7.14 -10.98 3.14
C THR A 120 7.62 -9.90 2.20
N MET A 121 7.21 -8.66 2.44
CA MET A 121 7.62 -7.55 1.58
C MET A 121 9.11 -7.27 1.66
N MET A 122 9.69 -7.38 2.85
CA MET A 122 11.12 -7.21 3.01
C MET A 122 11.89 -8.26 2.21
N GLN A 123 11.44 -9.50 2.25
CA GLN A 123 12.07 -10.56 1.46
C GLN A 123 12.02 -10.25 -0.04
N ILE A 124 10.88 -9.79 -0.53
CA ILE A 124 10.71 -9.48 -1.94
C ILE A 124 11.60 -8.30 -2.34
N LEU A 125 11.55 -7.22 -1.59
CA LEU A 125 12.27 -5.99 -1.93
C LEU A 125 13.78 -6.18 -1.79
N PHE A 126 14.22 -6.88 -0.76
CA PHE A 126 15.64 -7.16 -0.58
C PHE A 126 16.15 -8.22 -1.54
N SER A 127 15.29 -9.08 -2.00
CA SER A 127 15.68 -10.08 -2.99
C SER A 127 16.14 -9.43 -4.29
N ASP A 128 15.42 -8.38 -4.73
CA ASP A 128 15.82 -7.60 -5.90
C ASP A 128 17.16 -6.91 -5.69
N THR A 129 17.38 -6.37 -4.50
CA THR A 129 18.65 -5.75 -4.15
C THR A 129 19.75 -6.80 -4.01
N HIS A 130 19.40 -7.92 -3.40
CA HIS A 130 20.31 -8.99 -3.07
C HIS A 130 20.90 -9.66 -4.29
N THR A 131 20.15 -9.78 -5.36
CA THR A 131 20.67 -10.38 -6.59
C THR A 131 21.88 -9.65 -7.14
N GLY A 132 22.06 -8.38 -6.76
CA GLY A 132 23.21 -7.62 -7.19
C GLY A 132 24.47 -7.86 -6.39
N TRP A 133 24.38 -8.38 -5.17
CA TRP A 133 25.55 -8.55 -4.30
C TRP A 133 25.72 -9.97 -3.78
N SER A 134 24.85 -10.82 -4.14
CA SER A 134 24.98 -12.26 -4.02
C SER A 134 25.54 -12.79 -2.70
N ASP A 135 25.83 -14.06 -2.72
CA ASP A 135 26.24 -14.81 -1.53
C ASP A 135 27.61 -14.45 -1.01
N SER A 136 28.40 -13.76 -1.80
CA SER A 136 29.73 -13.39 -1.34
C SER A 136 29.71 -12.45 -0.15
N ASP A 137 28.58 -11.83 0.11
CA ASP A 137 28.43 -10.90 1.22
C ASP A 137 27.96 -11.59 2.50
N LEU A 138 27.76 -12.84 2.44
CA LEU A 138 27.26 -13.60 3.58
C LEU A 138 28.39 -14.25 4.38
#